data_acbdc3774b3c49d3741df937880ab38a
#
_entry.id   acbdc3774b3c49d3741df937880ab38a
#
_cell.length_a   1.000
_cell.length_b   1.000
_cell.length_c   1.000
_cell.angle_alpha   90.00
_cell.angle_beta   90.00
_cell.angle_gamma   90.00
#
_symmetry.space_group_name_H-M   'P 1'
#
loop_
_entity.id
_entity.type
_entity.pdbx_description
1 polymer ?
#
loop_
_entity_poly.entity_id
_entity_poly.type
_entity_poly.pdbx_seq_one_letter_code
_entity_poly.pdbx_strand_id
1 'polypeptide(L)'
;MMRKYSLRFKLSSSYVFIALISLFLTSVITNLLLEKHFRDYVIEKQERSNQEIVSLVSQYYETDGSWDLDAIEKICINALHRGMVIRVVDAPGTVIWDARLHDDALCQQMLADMAQNMTQRYPNWQGGYVEDQYPLTSGGMDVGRVEIGYYGPYFYNDSDLAFISSINRLLAGVGIFALLLSLFFGAIMAKGLSKPISRVITTAQMIAKGYFDDRVSEPSSTIEIAQLTAAINQLAGTLGKQESLRNNNINLTIKQELIF
;
A
#
# COMPACT_ATOMS: atom_id res chain seq x y z
N MET A 1 -32.49 -12.28 19.12
CA MET A 1 -33.19 -12.50 17.84
C MET A 1 -32.16 -12.28 16.71
N MET A 2 -31.57 -13.34 16.18
CA MET A 2 -30.56 -13.23 15.10
C MET A 2 -31.23 -12.79 13.80
N ARG A 3 -30.89 -11.60 13.34
CA ARG A 3 -31.37 -11.06 12.05
C ARG A 3 -30.81 -11.95 10.93
N LYS A 4 -31.68 -12.72 10.24
CA LYS A 4 -31.28 -13.57 9.12
C LYS A 4 -30.99 -12.69 7.92
N TYR A 5 -29.70 -12.40 7.67
CA TYR A 5 -29.27 -11.68 6.47
C TYR A 5 -29.37 -12.59 5.24
N SER A 6 -29.70 -12.00 4.08
CA SER A 6 -29.75 -12.73 2.82
C SER A 6 -28.36 -13.26 2.44
N LEU A 7 -28.32 -14.38 1.69
CA LEU A 7 -27.08 -14.97 1.19
C LEU A 7 -26.25 -13.94 0.38
N ARG A 8 -26.93 -13.08 -0.37
CA ARG A 8 -26.31 -11.98 -1.13
C ARG A 8 -25.53 -11.03 -0.24
N PHE A 9 -26.14 -10.60 0.87
CA PHE A 9 -25.50 -9.68 1.80
C PHE A 9 -24.27 -10.33 2.46
N LYS A 10 -24.37 -11.59 2.87
CA LYS A 10 -23.25 -12.32 3.47
C LYS A 10 -22.07 -12.48 2.52
N LEU A 11 -22.33 -12.86 1.26
CA LEU A 11 -21.28 -13.02 0.25
C LEU A 11 -20.61 -11.68 -0.08
N SER A 12 -21.39 -10.63 -0.40
CA SER A 12 -20.83 -9.31 -0.68
C SER A 12 -20.04 -8.75 0.50
N SER A 13 -20.57 -8.90 1.73
CA SER A 13 -19.88 -8.46 2.94
C SER A 13 -18.55 -9.20 3.17
N SER A 14 -18.50 -10.52 2.87
CA SER A 14 -17.25 -11.29 2.99
C SER A 14 -16.18 -10.82 2.02
N TYR A 15 -16.53 -10.53 0.76
CA TYR A 15 -15.57 -10.01 -0.23
C TYR A 15 -15.04 -8.65 0.18
N VAL A 16 -15.92 -7.73 0.63
CA VAL A 16 -15.52 -6.41 1.12
C VAL A 16 -14.63 -6.53 2.37
N PHE A 17 -14.95 -7.43 3.28
CA PHE A 17 -14.17 -7.65 4.50
C PHE A 17 -12.76 -8.18 4.19
N ILE A 18 -12.64 -9.16 3.28
CA ILE A 18 -11.33 -9.67 2.84
C ILE A 18 -10.53 -8.57 2.16
N ALA A 19 -11.16 -7.77 1.28
CA ALA A 19 -10.48 -6.65 0.63
C ALA A 19 -9.98 -5.61 1.64
N LEU A 20 -10.78 -5.26 2.65
CA LEU A 20 -10.40 -4.33 3.72
C LEU A 20 -9.22 -4.86 4.54
N ILE A 21 -9.24 -6.13 4.92
CA ILE A 21 -8.12 -6.75 5.66
C ILE A 21 -6.85 -6.74 4.80
N SER A 22 -6.95 -7.14 3.52
CA SER A 22 -5.81 -7.15 2.61
C SER A 22 -5.21 -5.76 2.44
N LEU A 23 -6.06 -4.73 2.26
CA LEU A 23 -5.62 -3.33 2.14
C LEU A 23 -4.97 -2.83 3.43
N PHE A 24 -5.58 -3.12 4.58
CA PHE A 24 -5.01 -2.76 5.88
C PHE A 24 -3.63 -3.41 6.08
N LEU A 25 -3.52 -4.71 5.81
CA LEU A 25 -2.27 -5.44 5.96
C LEU A 25 -1.18 -4.89 5.01
N THR A 26 -1.54 -4.66 3.75
CA THR A 26 -0.63 -4.07 2.75
C THR A 26 -0.18 -2.68 3.20
N SER A 27 -1.10 -1.83 3.66
CA SER A 27 -0.78 -0.48 4.14
C SER A 27 0.19 -0.50 5.32
N VAL A 28 -0.07 -1.35 6.33
CA VAL A 28 0.79 -1.48 7.51
C VAL A 28 2.19 -1.98 7.12
N ILE A 29 2.27 -3.06 6.34
CA ILE A 29 3.54 -3.64 5.90
C ILE A 29 4.33 -2.61 5.06
N THR A 30 3.68 -1.96 4.10
CA THR A 30 4.34 -0.96 3.25
C THR A 30 4.86 0.21 4.08
N ASN A 31 4.08 0.75 5.02
CA ASN A 31 4.54 1.86 5.87
C ASN A 31 5.74 1.45 6.74
N LEU A 32 5.70 0.26 7.37
CA LEU A 32 6.81 -0.22 8.20
C LEU A 32 8.09 -0.45 7.39
N LEU A 33 7.97 -1.09 6.21
CA LEU A 33 9.11 -1.35 5.34
C LEU A 33 9.65 -0.06 4.73
N LEU A 34 8.76 0.83 4.26
CA LEU A 34 9.14 2.10 3.67
C LEU A 34 9.91 2.95 4.69
N GLU A 35 9.40 3.06 5.93
CA GLU A 35 10.05 3.87 6.97
C GLU A 35 11.47 3.39 7.25
N LYS A 36 11.67 2.07 7.42
CA LYS A 36 13.00 1.50 7.68
C LYS A 36 13.94 1.70 6.49
N HIS A 37 13.54 1.23 5.31
CA HIS A 37 14.40 1.28 4.12
C HIS A 37 14.66 2.70 3.64
N PHE A 38 13.69 3.60 3.80
CA PHE A 38 13.86 5.00 3.40
C PHE A 38 14.81 5.73 4.34
N ARG A 39 14.75 5.47 5.64
CA ARG A 39 15.72 5.99 6.60
C ARG A 39 17.14 5.52 6.26
N ASP A 40 17.31 4.21 6.05
CA ASP A 40 18.61 3.63 5.72
C ASP A 40 19.14 4.21 4.39
N TYR A 41 18.28 4.40 3.40
CA TYR A 41 18.60 5.08 2.14
C TYR A 41 19.04 6.53 2.35
N VAL A 42 18.37 7.29 3.21
CA VAL A 42 18.70 8.70 3.45
C VAL A 42 20.06 8.82 4.15
N ILE A 43 20.36 7.94 5.11
CA ILE A 43 21.67 7.88 5.78
C ILE A 43 22.78 7.56 4.77
N GLU A 44 22.58 6.55 3.93
CA GLU A 44 23.55 6.19 2.89
C GLU A 44 23.72 7.29 1.83
N LYS A 45 22.64 7.96 1.44
CA LYS A 45 22.65 9.10 0.53
C LYS A 45 23.44 10.27 1.12
N GLN A 46 23.28 10.55 2.42
CA GLN A 46 24.03 11.58 3.14
C GLN A 46 25.51 11.26 3.11
N GLU A 47 25.89 10.04 3.48
CA GLU A 47 27.31 9.63 3.48
C GLU A 47 27.94 9.69 2.08
N ARG A 48 27.22 9.22 1.05
CA ARG A 48 27.68 9.38 -0.35
C ARG A 48 27.88 10.84 -0.75
N SER A 49 26.97 11.72 -0.30
CA SER A 49 27.08 13.16 -0.56
C SER A 49 28.26 13.77 0.16
N ASN A 50 28.55 13.35 1.38
CA ASN A 50 29.73 13.78 2.14
C ASN A 50 31.01 13.36 1.41
N GLN A 51 31.11 12.10 0.96
CA GLN A 51 32.26 11.59 0.20
C GLN A 51 32.45 12.30 -1.14
N GLU A 52 31.35 12.64 -1.82
CA GLU A 52 31.39 13.46 -3.06
C GLU A 52 32.02 14.83 -2.79
N ILE A 53 31.60 15.52 -1.73
CA ILE A 53 32.14 16.82 -1.36
C ILE A 53 33.64 16.71 -1.01
N VAL A 54 34.03 15.70 -0.22
CA VAL A 54 35.44 15.44 0.12
C VAL A 54 36.28 15.26 -1.13
N SER A 55 35.79 14.44 -2.07
CA SER A 55 36.47 14.20 -3.36
C SER A 55 36.58 15.47 -4.20
N LEU A 56 35.50 16.25 -4.27
CA LEU A 56 35.50 17.50 -5.03
C LEU A 56 36.47 18.53 -4.44
N VAL A 57 36.44 18.76 -3.12
CA VAL A 57 37.33 19.69 -2.46
C VAL A 57 38.79 19.26 -2.62
N SER A 58 39.11 17.97 -2.49
CA SER A 58 40.47 17.43 -2.67
C SER A 58 41.06 17.72 -4.05
N GLN A 59 40.23 17.80 -5.10
CA GLN A 59 40.68 18.05 -6.47
C GLN A 59 41.17 19.50 -6.70
N TYR A 60 40.79 20.44 -5.84
CA TYR A 60 41.16 21.86 -5.96
C TYR A 60 42.31 22.24 -5.04
N TYR A 61 43.05 21.25 -4.54
CA TYR A 61 44.38 21.47 -3.98
C TYR A 61 45.42 21.40 -5.11
N GLU A 62 46.12 22.50 -5.33
CA GLU A 62 47.07 22.63 -6.45
C GLU A 62 48.42 22.01 -6.11
N THR A 63 49.20 21.70 -7.13
CA THR A 63 50.52 21.07 -7.02
C THR A 63 51.55 21.97 -6.38
N ASP A 64 51.32 23.27 -6.32
CA ASP A 64 52.18 24.27 -5.65
C ASP A 64 51.91 24.42 -4.16
N GLY A 65 50.91 23.65 -3.63
CA GLY A 65 50.52 23.67 -2.25
C GLY A 65 49.44 24.73 -1.88
N SER A 66 48.81 25.34 -2.91
CA SER A 66 47.72 26.32 -2.72
C SER A 66 46.35 25.70 -2.93
N TRP A 67 45.31 26.43 -2.52
CA TRP A 67 43.91 26.07 -2.70
C TRP A 67 43.26 27.01 -3.74
N ASP A 68 42.52 26.45 -4.69
CA ASP A 68 41.64 27.25 -5.54
C ASP A 68 40.40 27.68 -4.75
N LEU A 69 40.49 28.88 -4.14
CA LEU A 69 39.47 29.43 -3.25
C LEU A 69 38.12 29.66 -3.96
N ASP A 70 38.15 30.11 -5.23
CA ASP A 70 36.95 30.38 -6.00
C ASP A 70 36.16 29.09 -6.29
N ALA A 71 36.88 27.99 -6.57
CA ALA A 71 36.27 26.70 -6.80
C ALA A 71 35.71 26.09 -5.50
N ILE A 72 36.45 26.19 -4.39
CA ILE A 72 36.02 25.73 -3.07
C ILE A 72 34.76 26.48 -2.63
N GLU A 73 34.72 27.80 -2.74
CA GLU A 73 33.58 28.61 -2.39
C GLU A 73 32.31 28.16 -3.14
N LYS A 74 32.39 27.96 -4.46
CA LYS A 74 31.27 27.46 -5.28
C LYS A 74 30.75 26.10 -4.86
N ILE A 75 31.68 25.17 -4.55
CA ILE A 75 31.32 23.82 -4.07
C ILE A 75 30.62 23.93 -2.72
N CYS A 76 31.17 24.69 -1.79
CA CYS A 76 30.67 24.80 -0.44
C CYS A 76 29.33 25.57 -0.37
N ILE A 77 29.12 26.60 -1.18
CA ILE A 77 27.83 27.28 -1.32
C ILE A 77 26.76 26.31 -1.87
N ASN A 78 27.11 25.54 -2.89
CA ASN A 78 26.19 24.53 -3.43
C ASN A 78 25.84 23.46 -2.37
N ALA A 79 26.82 23.02 -1.59
CA ALA A 79 26.60 22.08 -0.49
C ALA A 79 25.72 22.69 0.61
N LEU A 80 25.90 23.97 0.92
CA LEU A 80 25.07 24.70 1.85
C LEU A 80 23.59 24.72 1.42
N HIS A 81 23.30 24.98 0.15
CA HIS A 81 21.94 24.87 -0.40
C HIS A 81 21.36 23.44 -0.38
N ARG A 82 22.20 22.42 -0.25
CA ARG A 82 21.80 21.01 -0.09
C ARG A 82 21.66 20.58 1.37
N GLY A 83 21.91 21.49 2.31
CA GLY A 83 21.75 21.21 3.74
C GLY A 83 23.02 20.83 4.48
N MET A 84 24.18 21.09 3.92
CA MET A 84 25.49 20.78 4.53
C MET A 84 26.23 22.05 4.89
N VAL A 85 26.57 22.21 6.16
CA VAL A 85 27.38 23.31 6.68
C VAL A 85 28.83 22.87 6.62
N ILE A 86 29.59 23.37 5.65
CA ILE A 86 30.96 22.92 5.38
C ILE A 86 31.97 23.87 5.97
N ARG A 87 33.05 23.32 6.51
CA ARG A 87 34.27 24.02 6.87
C ARG A 87 35.47 23.26 6.33
N VAL A 88 36.33 23.94 5.61
CA VAL A 88 37.56 23.41 5.03
C VAL A 88 38.75 23.94 5.82
N VAL A 89 39.61 23.05 6.29
CA VAL A 89 40.80 23.37 7.08
C VAL A 89 42.00 22.69 6.44
N ASP A 90 43.10 23.43 6.24
CA ASP A 90 44.32 22.87 5.70
C ASP A 90 45.15 22.05 6.75
N ALA A 91 46.21 21.42 6.32
CA ALA A 91 47.06 20.59 7.21
C ALA A 91 47.66 21.39 8.38
N PRO A 92 48.12 22.63 8.25
CA PRO A 92 48.55 23.50 9.35
C PRO A 92 47.43 23.91 10.31
N GLY A 93 46.16 23.73 9.95
CA GLY A 93 45.03 24.12 10.77
C GLY A 93 44.40 25.47 10.41
N THR A 94 44.78 26.07 9.30
CA THR A 94 44.19 27.32 8.79
C THR A 94 42.84 27.07 8.17
N VAL A 95 41.86 27.88 8.50
CA VAL A 95 40.52 27.80 7.89
C VAL A 95 40.59 28.39 6.49
N ILE A 96 40.36 27.56 5.50
CA ILE A 96 40.33 27.93 4.07
C ILE A 96 38.96 28.49 3.69
N TRP A 97 37.90 27.85 4.18
CA TRP A 97 36.53 28.29 3.98
C TRP A 97 35.64 27.82 5.15
N ASP A 98 34.63 28.63 5.52
CA ASP A 98 33.67 28.28 6.57
C ASP A 98 32.29 28.86 6.22
N ALA A 99 31.27 27.98 6.09
CA ALA A 99 29.91 28.35 5.74
C ALA A 99 29.30 29.37 6.73
N ARG A 100 29.63 29.25 8.03
CA ARG A 100 29.10 30.14 9.07
C ARG A 100 29.70 31.54 9.00
N LEU A 101 30.96 31.63 8.58
CA LEU A 101 31.59 32.94 8.34
C LEU A 101 31.08 33.59 7.08
N HIS A 102 30.65 32.77 6.10
CA HIS A 102 30.11 33.26 4.82
C HIS A 102 28.64 33.72 4.97
N ASP A 103 27.76 32.89 5.55
CA ASP A 103 26.34 33.19 5.77
C ASP A 103 25.76 32.35 6.94
N ASP A 104 25.94 32.85 8.18
CA ASP A 104 25.43 32.18 9.38
C ASP A 104 23.89 32.16 9.41
N ALA A 105 23.24 33.19 8.88
CA ALA A 105 21.78 33.27 8.85
C ALA A 105 21.19 32.17 7.98
N LEU A 106 21.76 31.89 6.81
CA LEU A 106 21.34 30.82 5.93
C LEU A 106 21.61 29.46 6.59
N CYS A 107 22.76 29.25 7.23
CA CYS A 107 23.07 28.01 7.96
C CYS A 107 22.02 27.73 9.04
N GLN A 108 21.68 28.72 9.86
CA GLN A 108 20.68 28.56 10.92
C GLN A 108 19.28 28.31 10.37
N GLN A 109 18.88 29.02 9.30
CA GLN A 109 17.58 28.80 8.66
C GLN A 109 17.45 27.38 8.15
N MET A 110 18.45 26.87 7.46
CA MET A 110 18.44 25.51 6.92
C MET A 110 18.36 24.44 8.01
N LEU A 111 19.14 24.58 9.08
CA LEU A 111 19.06 23.68 10.23
C LEU A 111 17.68 23.73 10.89
N ALA A 112 17.07 24.91 10.98
CA ALA A 112 15.72 25.05 11.51
C ALA A 112 14.66 24.40 10.61
N ASP A 113 14.76 24.56 9.30
CA ASP A 113 13.84 23.92 8.33
C ASP A 113 13.93 22.39 8.41
N MET A 114 15.15 21.84 8.52
CA MET A 114 15.35 20.40 8.73
C MET A 114 14.76 19.91 10.04
N ALA A 115 14.98 20.65 11.13
CA ALA A 115 14.42 20.35 12.44
C ALA A 115 12.88 20.38 12.39
N GLN A 116 12.29 21.34 11.69
CA GLN A 116 10.86 21.45 11.49
C GLN A 116 10.32 20.25 10.70
N ASN A 117 10.96 19.87 9.60
CA ASN A 117 10.60 18.72 8.78
C ASN A 117 10.60 17.42 9.59
N MET A 118 11.65 17.21 10.40
CA MET A 118 11.77 16.03 11.25
C MET A 118 10.73 16.03 12.38
N THR A 119 10.46 17.16 13.02
CA THR A 119 9.47 17.26 14.10
C THR A 119 8.03 17.08 13.58
N GLN A 120 7.73 17.58 12.39
CA GLN A 120 6.42 17.32 11.74
C GLN A 120 6.20 15.85 11.47
N ARG A 121 7.24 15.14 11.08
CA ARG A 121 7.18 13.69 10.78
C ARG A 121 7.18 12.85 12.05
N TYR A 122 7.98 13.24 13.04
CA TYR A 122 8.19 12.53 14.30
C TYR A 122 8.04 13.48 15.49
N PRO A 123 6.87 13.58 16.13
CA PRO A 123 6.60 14.56 17.18
C PRO A 123 7.56 14.49 18.39
N ASN A 124 8.18 13.33 18.60
CA ASN A 124 9.16 13.11 19.69
C ASN A 124 10.61 13.07 19.18
N TRP A 125 10.87 13.64 17.99
CA TRP A 125 12.20 13.66 17.43
C TRP A 125 13.17 14.47 18.29
N GLN A 126 14.31 13.85 18.60
CA GLN A 126 15.43 14.49 19.29
C GLN A 126 16.62 14.51 18.36
N GLY A 127 16.76 15.52 17.57
CA GLY A 127 17.90 15.77 16.71
C GLY A 127 18.60 17.06 17.07
N GLY A 128 19.77 17.25 16.50
CA GLY A 128 20.57 18.45 16.71
C GLY A 128 21.65 18.60 15.65
N TYR A 129 22.47 19.63 15.78
CA TYR A 129 23.63 19.79 14.92
C TYR A 129 24.64 18.65 15.17
N VAL A 130 25.04 17.98 14.09
CA VAL A 130 26.07 16.93 14.06
C VAL A 130 27.12 17.34 13.06
N GLU A 131 28.38 17.04 13.35
CA GLU A 131 29.53 17.36 12.51
C GLU A 131 30.40 16.13 12.34
N ASP A 132 30.67 15.75 11.10
CA ASP A 132 31.57 14.68 10.71
C ASP A 132 32.84 15.27 10.08
N GLN A 133 34.00 14.67 10.38
CA GLN A 133 35.29 15.10 9.86
C GLN A 133 35.86 14.08 8.91
N TYR A 134 36.29 14.55 7.75
CA TYR A 134 36.87 13.74 6.67
C TYR A 134 38.25 14.25 6.31
N PRO A 135 39.28 13.39 6.19
CA PRO A 135 40.60 13.80 5.74
C PRO A 135 40.60 14.18 4.26
N LEU A 136 41.31 15.24 3.91
CA LEU A 136 41.58 15.64 2.54
C LEU A 136 42.93 15.13 2.11
N THR A 137 43.00 14.31 1.04
CA THR A 137 44.25 13.78 0.53
C THR A 137 44.45 14.16 -0.91
N SER A 138 45.64 14.62 -1.28
CA SER A 138 46.08 14.88 -2.63
C SER A 138 47.43 14.22 -2.91
N GLY A 139 47.50 13.42 -3.97
CA GLY A 139 48.73 12.66 -4.29
C GLY A 139 49.21 11.68 -3.20
N GLY A 140 48.29 11.23 -2.33
CA GLY A 140 48.61 10.35 -1.18
C GLY A 140 49.16 11.07 0.05
N MET A 141 49.18 12.40 0.06
CA MET A 141 49.55 13.23 1.21
C MET A 141 48.30 13.79 1.87
N ASP A 142 48.30 13.93 3.19
CA ASP A 142 47.28 14.64 3.95
C ASP A 142 47.47 16.15 3.73
N VAL A 143 46.46 16.80 3.14
CA VAL A 143 46.47 18.23 2.82
C VAL A 143 45.53 19.04 3.70
N GLY A 144 44.75 18.36 4.55
CA GLY A 144 43.78 18.99 5.44
C GLY A 144 42.59 18.13 5.78
N ARG A 145 41.50 18.77 6.17
CA ARG A 145 40.23 18.10 6.46
C ARG A 145 39.03 18.94 6.07
N VAL A 146 37.94 18.26 5.75
CA VAL A 146 36.60 18.86 5.62
C VAL A 146 35.79 18.46 6.83
N GLU A 147 35.17 19.45 7.47
CA GLU A 147 34.21 19.30 8.54
C GLU A 147 32.83 19.56 7.92
N ILE A 148 31.94 18.54 7.95
CA ILE A 148 30.61 18.59 7.35
C ILE A 148 29.56 18.53 8.44
N GLY A 149 28.91 19.67 8.67
CA GLY A 149 27.84 19.80 9.64
C GLY A 149 26.45 19.65 8.99
N TYR A 150 25.53 19.01 9.67
CA TYR A 150 24.14 18.83 9.24
C TYR A 150 23.22 18.63 10.45
N TYR A 151 21.90 18.57 10.19
CA TYR A 151 20.94 18.22 11.25
C TYR A 151 20.89 16.68 11.37
N GLY A 152 21.29 16.15 12.51
CA GLY A 152 21.47 14.73 12.69
C GLY A 152 20.54 14.06 13.71
N PRO A 153 20.59 12.73 13.80
CA PRO A 153 21.50 11.80 13.12
C PRO A 153 21.21 11.56 11.63
N TYR A 154 20.04 11.97 11.14
CA TYR A 154 19.64 12.06 9.72
C TYR A 154 18.48 13.04 9.62
N PHE A 155 18.21 13.54 8.43
CA PHE A 155 17.10 14.44 8.18
C PHE A 155 16.41 14.16 6.85
N TYR A 156 15.15 14.58 6.76
CA TYR A 156 14.40 14.59 5.51
C TYR A 156 14.32 16.02 4.98
N ASN A 157 14.71 16.19 3.74
CA ASN A 157 14.47 17.44 3.03
C ASN A 157 13.04 17.47 2.44
N ASP A 158 12.63 18.60 1.89
CA ASP A 158 11.29 18.79 1.33
C ASP A 158 10.96 17.80 0.22
N SER A 159 11.96 17.45 -0.60
CA SER A 159 11.81 16.45 -1.67
C SER A 159 11.57 15.05 -1.11
N ASP A 160 12.23 14.69 -0.03
CA ASP A 160 12.06 13.40 0.66
C ASP A 160 10.64 13.29 1.25
N LEU A 161 10.14 14.37 1.88
CA LEU A 161 8.78 14.44 2.41
C LEU A 161 7.73 14.43 1.30
N ALA A 162 7.96 15.14 0.21
CA ALA A 162 7.10 15.12 -0.96
C ALA A 162 7.02 13.72 -1.59
N PHE A 163 8.14 13.00 -1.65
CA PHE A 163 8.18 11.61 -2.13
C PHE A 163 7.35 10.68 -1.25
N ILE A 164 7.54 10.71 0.07
CA ILE A 164 6.76 9.91 1.03
C ILE A 164 5.26 10.23 0.90
N SER A 165 4.91 11.52 0.83
CA SER A 165 3.52 11.97 0.65
C SER A 165 2.91 11.47 -0.67
N SER A 166 3.70 11.44 -1.74
CA SER A 166 3.24 10.93 -3.04
C SER A 166 2.98 9.42 -3.01
N ILE A 167 3.85 8.64 -2.38
CA ILE A 167 3.64 7.21 -2.17
C ILE A 167 2.35 6.97 -1.37
N ASN A 168 2.15 7.70 -0.28
CA ASN A 168 0.95 7.53 0.55
C ASN A 168 -0.33 7.87 -0.24
N ARG A 169 -0.32 8.90 -1.08
CA ARG A 169 -1.45 9.23 -1.97
C ARG A 169 -1.71 8.14 -3.00
N LEU A 170 -0.66 7.59 -3.61
CA LEU A 170 -0.79 6.47 -4.55
C LEU A 170 -1.37 5.22 -3.87
N LEU A 171 -0.89 4.87 -2.68
CA LEU A 171 -1.43 3.75 -1.90
C LEU A 171 -2.91 3.95 -1.55
N ALA A 172 -3.30 5.15 -1.14
CA ALA A 172 -4.69 5.50 -0.87
C ALA A 172 -5.56 5.37 -2.15
N GLY A 173 -5.07 5.87 -3.30
CA GLY A 173 -5.76 5.74 -4.58
C GLY A 173 -5.96 4.29 -5.01
N VAL A 174 -4.91 3.48 -4.95
CA VAL A 174 -4.97 2.04 -5.23
C VAL A 174 -5.94 1.33 -4.26
N GLY A 175 -5.92 1.71 -2.99
CA GLY A 175 -6.83 1.18 -1.98
C GLY A 175 -8.29 1.46 -2.29
N ILE A 176 -8.64 2.69 -2.63
CA ILE A 176 -10.00 3.08 -3.02
C ILE A 176 -10.43 2.31 -4.28
N PHE A 177 -9.57 2.23 -5.29
CA PHE A 177 -9.86 1.50 -6.52
C PHE A 177 -10.10 0.00 -6.27
N ALA A 178 -9.28 -0.64 -5.44
CA ALA A 178 -9.44 -2.04 -5.06
C ALA A 178 -10.76 -2.29 -4.30
N LEU A 179 -11.18 -1.36 -3.43
CA LEU A 179 -12.48 -1.44 -2.76
C LEU A 179 -13.66 -1.35 -3.75
N LEU A 180 -13.60 -0.43 -4.70
CA LEU A 180 -14.64 -0.30 -5.74
C LEU A 180 -14.73 -1.56 -6.59
N LEU A 181 -13.59 -2.13 -7.01
CA LEU A 181 -13.56 -3.41 -7.72
C LEU A 181 -14.13 -4.55 -6.89
N SER A 182 -13.78 -4.63 -5.60
CA SER A 182 -14.31 -5.66 -4.69
C SER A 182 -15.83 -5.57 -4.54
N LEU A 183 -16.37 -4.37 -4.40
CA LEU A 183 -17.83 -4.14 -4.37
C LEU A 183 -18.50 -4.55 -5.68
N PHE A 184 -17.91 -4.18 -6.81
CA PHE A 184 -18.42 -4.50 -8.14
C PHE A 184 -18.48 -6.01 -8.39
N PHE A 185 -17.35 -6.70 -8.22
CA PHE A 185 -17.28 -8.15 -8.38
C PHE A 185 -18.09 -8.91 -7.32
N GLY A 186 -18.08 -8.42 -6.08
CA GLY A 186 -18.91 -8.98 -5.01
C GLY A 186 -20.41 -8.92 -5.34
N ALA A 187 -20.87 -7.82 -5.93
CA ALA A 187 -22.26 -7.70 -6.35
C ALA A 187 -22.63 -8.63 -7.53
N ILE A 188 -21.72 -8.78 -8.50
CA ILE A 188 -21.91 -9.72 -9.63
C ILE A 188 -21.99 -11.16 -9.13
N MET A 189 -21.01 -11.57 -8.31
CA MET A 189 -20.97 -12.93 -7.73
C MET A 189 -22.18 -13.22 -6.85
N ALA A 190 -22.58 -12.25 -6.01
CA ALA A 190 -23.74 -12.41 -5.16
C ALA A 190 -25.03 -12.58 -5.97
N LYS A 191 -25.20 -11.86 -7.10
CA LYS A 191 -26.32 -12.04 -8.01
C LYS A 191 -26.27 -13.39 -8.75
N GLY A 192 -25.09 -13.75 -9.26
CA GLY A 192 -24.88 -14.99 -10.02
C GLY A 192 -25.15 -16.26 -9.21
N LEU A 193 -24.86 -16.27 -7.92
CA LEU A 193 -25.10 -17.42 -7.04
C LEU A 193 -26.46 -17.39 -6.33
N SER A 194 -26.86 -16.25 -5.80
CA SER A 194 -28.08 -16.16 -4.98
C SER A 194 -29.36 -16.30 -5.78
N LYS A 195 -29.40 -15.80 -7.02
CA LYS A 195 -30.64 -15.83 -7.83
C LYS A 195 -31.04 -17.27 -8.22
N PRO A 196 -30.13 -18.10 -8.77
CA PRO A 196 -30.43 -19.49 -9.06
C PRO A 196 -30.81 -20.30 -7.81
N ILE A 197 -30.05 -20.17 -6.71
CA ILE A 197 -30.35 -20.89 -5.47
C ILE A 197 -31.74 -20.50 -4.93
N SER A 198 -32.09 -19.22 -4.94
CA SER A 198 -33.42 -18.79 -4.47
C SER A 198 -34.55 -19.40 -5.31
N ARG A 199 -34.37 -19.56 -6.64
CA ARG A 199 -35.33 -20.21 -7.50
C ARG A 199 -35.48 -21.69 -7.20
N VAL A 200 -34.38 -22.42 -7.06
CA VAL A 200 -34.43 -23.83 -6.65
C VAL A 200 -35.20 -24.01 -5.35
N ILE A 201 -34.96 -23.14 -4.35
CA ILE A 201 -35.70 -23.16 -3.07
C ILE A 201 -37.22 -22.92 -3.32
N THR A 202 -37.58 -21.94 -4.13
CA THR A 202 -38.99 -21.63 -4.41
C THR A 202 -39.68 -22.79 -5.14
N THR A 203 -39.06 -23.36 -6.18
CA THR A 203 -39.61 -24.54 -6.88
C THR A 203 -39.72 -25.74 -5.95
N ALA A 204 -38.73 -26.04 -5.12
CA ALA A 204 -38.82 -27.10 -4.12
C ALA A 204 -39.99 -26.88 -3.14
N GLN A 205 -40.26 -25.65 -2.72
CA GLN A 205 -41.42 -25.31 -1.89
C GLN A 205 -42.75 -25.50 -2.61
N MET A 206 -42.83 -25.21 -3.92
CA MET A 206 -44.02 -25.45 -4.73
C MET A 206 -44.30 -26.96 -4.89
N ILE A 207 -43.24 -27.75 -5.16
CA ILE A 207 -43.33 -29.23 -5.23
C ILE A 207 -43.82 -29.77 -3.87
N ALA A 208 -43.30 -29.28 -2.74
CA ALA A 208 -43.77 -29.71 -1.43
C ALA A 208 -45.26 -29.35 -1.15
N LYS A 209 -45.83 -28.39 -1.81
CA LYS A 209 -47.27 -28.04 -1.76
C LYS A 209 -48.15 -28.83 -2.76
N GLY A 210 -47.54 -29.73 -3.53
CA GLY A 210 -48.26 -30.54 -4.48
C GLY A 210 -48.29 -30.03 -5.94
N TYR A 211 -47.56 -28.91 -6.23
CA TYR A 211 -47.44 -28.40 -7.60
C TYR A 211 -46.28 -29.09 -8.30
N PHE A 212 -46.52 -30.28 -8.84
CA PHE A 212 -45.47 -31.14 -9.41
C PHE A 212 -45.10 -30.76 -10.85
N ASP A 213 -45.79 -29.86 -11.51
CA ASP A 213 -45.50 -29.39 -12.88
C ASP A 213 -44.44 -28.28 -12.92
N ASP A 214 -44.19 -27.63 -11.78
CA ASP A 214 -43.17 -26.60 -11.70
C ASP A 214 -41.78 -27.17 -11.95
N ARG A 215 -40.98 -26.46 -12.77
CA ARG A 215 -39.62 -26.80 -13.13
C ARG A 215 -38.71 -25.58 -13.00
N VAL A 216 -37.47 -25.83 -12.64
CA VAL A 216 -36.40 -24.83 -12.74
C VAL A 216 -35.88 -24.86 -14.17
N SER A 217 -36.17 -23.82 -14.96
CA SER A 217 -35.90 -23.77 -16.42
C SER A 217 -34.73 -22.90 -16.84
N GLU A 218 -34.05 -22.20 -15.90
CA GLU A 218 -32.92 -21.35 -16.26
C GLU A 218 -31.57 -22.07 -16.27
N PRO A 219 -30.70 -21.74 -17.24
CA PRO A 219 -29.34 -22.24 -17.26
C PRO A 219 -28.60 -21.73 -16.02
N SER A 220 -27.99 -22.63 -15.28
CA SER A 220 -27.18 -22.30 -14.12
C SER A 220 -25.74 -21.99 -14.56
N SER A 221 -25.14 -21.00 -13.94
CA SER A 221 -23.77 -20.58 -14.23
C SER A 221 -22.69 -21.49 -13.60
N THR A 222 -23.10 -22.43 -12.73
CA THR A 222 -22.18 -23.36 -12.05
C THR A 222 -22.68 -24.80 -12.17
N ILE A 223 -21.73 -25.76 -12.21
CA ILE A 223 -22.03 -27.18 -12.34
C ILE A 223 -22.85 -27.68 -11.15
N GLU A 224 -22.58 -27.23 -9.95
CA GLU A 224 -23.26 -27.64 -8.73
C GLU A 224 -24.73 -27.20 -8.72
N ILE A 225 -25.02 -25.99 -9.18
CA ILE A 225 -26.39 -25.50 -9.29
C ILE A 225 -27.12 -26.23 -10.43
N ALA A 226 -26.45 -26.56 -11.53
CA ALA A 226 -27.02 -27.38 -12.61
C ALA A 226 -27.41 -28.76 -12.10
N GLN A 227 -26.55 -29.45 -11.36
CA GLN A 227 -26.83 -30.75 -10.75
C GLN A 227 -28.00 -30.67 -9.77
N LEU A 228 -28.01 -29.66 -8.90
CA LEU A 228 -29.10 -29.44 -7.95
C LEU A 228 -30.45 -29.18 -8.68
N THR A 229 -30.44 -28.41 -9.75
CA THR A 229 -31.61 -28.16 -10.59
C THR A 229 -32.12 -29.43 -11.24
N ALA A 230 -31.23 -30.24 -11.79
CA ALA A 230 -31.59 -31.54 -12.39
C ALA A 230 -32.21 -32.50 -11.36
N ALA A 231 -31.62 -32.61 -10.17
CA ALA A 231 -32.15 -33.43 -9.08
C ALA A 231 -33.55 -33.01 -8.62
N ILE A 232 -33.80 -31.70 -8.46
CA ILE A 232 -35.13 -31.19 -8.09
C ILE A 232 -36.15 -31.40 -9.19
N ASN A 233 -35.79 -31.20 -10.46
CA ASN A 233 -36.68 -31.48 -11.59
C ASN A 233 -37.02 -32.98 -11.73
N GLN A 234 -36.05 -33.86 -11.45
CA GLN A 234 -36.28 -35.32 -11.45
C GLN A 234 -37.21 -35.73 -10.31
N LEU A 235 -37.01 -35.14 -9.09
CA LEU A 235 -37.89 -35.38 -7.94
C LEU A 235 -39.33 -34.95 -8.25
N ALA A 236 -39.53 -33.79 -8.83
CA ALA A 236 -40.85 -33.29 -9.26
C ALA A 236 -41.52 -34.26 -10.24
N GLY A 237 -40.77 -34.77 -11.23
CA GLY A 237 -41.30 -35.70 -12.20
C GLY A 237 -41.71 -37.04 -11.58
N THR A 238 -40.92 -37.54 -10.60
CA THR A 238 -41.24 -38.80 -9.91
C THR A 238 -42.49 -38.64 -9.04
N LEU A 239 -42.58 -37.56 -8.25
CA LEU A 239 -43.73 -37.29 -7.39
C LEU A 239 -45.00 -37.04 -8.21
N GLY A 240 -44.94 -36.34 -9.35
CA GLY A 240 -46.06 -36.14 -10.25
C GLY A 240 -46.60 -37.44 -10.83
N LYS A 241 -45.69 -38.36 -11.24
CA LYS A 241 -46.12 -39.69 -11.69
C LYS A 241 -46.80 -40.51 -10.57
N GLN A 242 -46.26 -40.53 -9.37
CA GLN A 242 -46.87 -41.22 -8.23
C GLN A 242 -48.28 -40.69 -7.90
N GLU A 243 -48.45 -39.33 -7.91
CA GLU A 243 -49.72 -38.70 -7.66
C GLU A 243 -50.76 -39.07 -8.77
N SER A 244 -50.35 -39.04 -10.04
CA SER A 244 -51.21 -39.45 -11.18
C SER A 244 -51.66 -40.90 -11.06
N LEU A 245 -50.73 -41.83 -10.69
CA LEU A 245 -51.08 -43.24 -10.48
C LEU A 245 -52.04 -43.44 -9.30
N ARG A 246 -51.82 -42.71 -8.20
CA ARG A 246 -52.71 -42.72 -7.04
C ARG A 246 -54.12 -42.26 -7.39
N ASN A 247 -54.23 -41.15 -8.11
CA ASN A 247 -55.52 -40.63 -8.52
C ASN A 247 -56.25 -41.56 -9.51
N ASN A 248 -55.53 -42.21 -10.44
CA ASN A 248 -56.12 -43.20 -11.34
C ASN A 248 -56.62 -44.42 -10.55
N ASN A 249 -55.86 -44.94 -9.58
CA ASN A 249 -56.30 -46.04 -8.74
C ASN A 249 -57.55 -45.71 -7.92
N ILE A 250 -57.60 -44.52 -7.31
CA ILE A 250 -58.78 -44.06 -6.61
C ILE A 250 -60.01 -43.98 -7.53
N ASN A 251 -59.88 -43.42 -8.73
CA ASN A 251 -60.95 -43.34 -9.71
C ASN A 251 -61.43 -44.73 -10.19
N LEU A 252 -60.54 -45.71 -10.31
CA LEU A 252 -60.88 -47.10 -10.64
C LEU A 252 -61.66 -47.77 -9.52
N THR A 253 -61.24 -47.56 -8.27
CA THR A 253 -61.93 -48.11 -7.07
C THR A 253 -63.33 -47.53 -6.92
N ILE A 254 -63.50 -46.21 -7.10
CA ILE A 254 -64.81 -45.54 -7.07
C ILE A 254 -65.74 -46.05 -8.17
N LYS A 255 -65.19 -46.27 -9.40
CA LYS A 255 -65.93 -46.84 -10.49
C LYS A 255 -66.40 -48.26 -10.20
N GLN A 256 -65.58 -49.08 -9.54
CA GLN A 256 -65.97 -50.44 -9.16
C GLN A 256 -67.06 -50.46 -8.10
N GLU A 257 -67.01 -49.56 -7.09
CA GLU A 257 -68.07 -49.47 -6.06
C GLU A 257 -69.40 -48.91 -6.59
N LEU A 258 -69.41 -48.19 -7.69
CA LEU A 258 -70.65 -47.68 -8.32
C LEU A 258 -71.36 -48.65 -9.27
N ILE A 259 -70.75 -49.82 -9.54
CA ILE A 259 -71.28 -50.85 -10.43
C ILE A 259 -71.93 -52.02 -9.63
N PHE A 260 -71.77 -52.04 -8.34
CA PHE A 260 -72.43 -52.93 -7.40
C PHE A 260 -73.51 -52.19 -6.58
#